data_6197b2b728b0c0164cf10857eb897db5
#
_entry.id   6197b2b728b0c0164cf10857eb897db5
#
_cell.length_a   1.000
_cell.length_b   1.000
_cell.length_c   1.000
_cell.angle_alpha   90.00
_cell.angle_beta   90.00
_cell.angle_gamma   90.00
#
_symmetry.space_group_name_H-M   'P 1'
#
loop_
_entity.id
_entity.type
_entity.pdbx_description
1 polymer ?
#
loop_
_entity_poly.entity_id
_entity_poly.type
_entity_poly.pdbx_seq_one_letter_code
_entity_poly.pdbx_strand_id
1 'polypeptide(L)'
;MGDIISTSQNAFVRDKQILDPVIIANECLDSRLKSGVPGLIYKLDVEKAFDHVNWNFLMHMLERSGFYTKWRQWILFCLSTVHFSILINGSPCGFFGSTRGLRQGDPLSPLLFVLVIETLGRMLDKAVLEGRMLGFSVGNLEGRSMAVSHLLFADDMLIFYKADLDQILILRMILI
;
A
#
# COMPACT_ATOMS: atom_id res chain seq x y z
N MET A 1 4.73 14.79 4.67
CA MET A 1 4.23 13.52 4.11
C MET A 1 4.79 13.25 2.71
N GLY A 2 4.96 14.24 1.84
CA GLY A 2 5.48 14.03 0.48
C GLY A 2 6.84 13.32 0.39
N ASP A 3 7.71 13.50 1.37
CA ASP A 3 9.05 12.88 1.40
C ASP A 3 9.06 11.44 1.96
N ILE A 4 7.94 11.00 2.54
CA ILE A 4 7.82 9.68 3.20
C ILE A 4 7.14 8.68 2.29
N ILE A 5 6.23 9.15 1.42
CA ILE A 5 5.38 8.32 0.58
C ILE A 5 5.97 8.26 -0.84
N SER A 6 6.07 7.05 -1.39
CA SER A 6 6.60 6.80 -2.73
C SER A 6 5.68 7.37 -3.83
N THR A 7 6.24 7.53 -5.02
CA THR A 7 5.47 7.96 -6.20
C THR A 7 4.45 6.92 -6.65
N SER A 8 4.62 5.66 -6.26
CA SER A 8 3.72 4.54 -6.57
C SER A 8 2.40 4.58 -5.78
N GLN A 9 2.38 5.27 -4.62
CA GLN A 9 1.16 5.46 -3.82
C GLN A 9 0.33 6.61 -4.35
N ASN A 10 -0.95 6.38 -4.57
CA ASN A 10 -1.88 7.34 -5.16
C ASN A 10 -3.07 7.69 -4.26
N ALA A 11 -3.32 6.91 -3.18
CA ALA A 11 -4.41 7.19 -2.26
C ALA A 11 -3.99 8.17 -1.16
N PHE A 12 -4.85 9.13 -0.83
CA PHE A 12 -4.68 10.11 0.26
C PHE A 12 -3.39 10.94 0.18
N VAL A 13 -2.79 11.02 -1.01
CA VAL A 13 -1.60 11.84 -1.29
C VAL A 13 -2.04 13.12 -2.00
N ARG A 14 -1.47 14.24 -1.55
CA ARG A 14 -1.77 15.54 -2.15
C ARG A 14 -1.41 15.54 -3.65
N ASP A 15 -2.24 16.19 -4.46
CA ASP A 15 -2.08 16.37 -5.92
C ASP A 15 -2.13 15.05 -6.74
N LYS A 16 -2.54 13.94 -6.12
CA LYS A 16 -2.83 12.67 -6.80
C LYS A 16 -4.34 12.47 -6.96
N GLN A 17 -4.73 11.94 -8.12
CA GLN A 17 -6.13 11.63 -8.43
C GLN A 17 -6.32 10.12 -8.57
N ILE A 18 -7.54 9.64 -8.29
CA ILE A 18 -7.89 8.22 -8.45
C ILE A 18 -7.74 7.74 -9.90
N LEU A 19 -7.84 8.65 -10.87
CA LEU A 19 -7.69 8.33 -12.28
C LEU A 19 -6.23 8.12 -12.70
N ASP A 20 -5.26 8.69 -11.97
CA ASP A 20 -3.85 8.57 -12.33
C ASP A 20 -3.38 7.11 -12.39
N PRO A 21 -3.57 6.28 -11.35
CA PRO A 21 -3.17 4.88 -11.42
C PRO A 21 -3.96 4.07 -12.45
N VAL A 22 -5.24 4.44 -12.70
CA VAL A 22 -6.06 3.76 -13.72
C VAL A 22 -5.49 4.00 -15.12
N ILE A 23 -5.14 5.24 -15.45
CA ILE A 23 -4.55 5.60 -16.74
C ILE A 23 -3.19 4.91 -16.90
N ILE A 24 -2.33 4.96 -15.88
CA ILE A 24 -1.03 4.30 -15.91
C ILE A 24 -1.19 2.78 -16.11
N ALA A 25 -2.13 2.15 -15.40
CA ALA A 25 -2.39 0.72 -15.55
C ALA A 25 -2.85 0.35 -16.97
N ASN A 26 -3.74 1.16 -17.56
CA ASN A 26 -4.21 0.96 -18.93
C ASN A 26 -3.06 1.11 -19.95
N GLU A 27 -2.23 2.14 -19.81
CA GLU A 27 -1.06 2.34 -20.67
C GLU A 27 -0.05 1.20 -20.53
N CYS A 28 0.17 0.69 -19.31
CA CYS A 28 1.00 -0.48 -19.05
C CYS A 28 0.48 -1.71 -19.79
N LEU A 29 -0.82 -1.97 -19.71
CA LEU A 29 -1.47 -3.10 -20.36
C LEU A 29 -1.41 -2.98 -21.88
N ASP A 30 -1.78 -1.82 -22.42
CA ASP A 30 -1.79 -1.56 -23.87
C ASP A 30 -0.38 -1.67 -24.48
N SER A 31 0.61 -1.05 -23.83
CA SER A 31 2.01 -1.17 -24.23
C SER A 31 2.49 -2.62 -24.22
N ARG A 32 2.08 -3.40 -23.20
CA ARG A 32 2.47 -4.81 -23.08
C ARG A 32 1.81 -5.68 -24.16
N LEU A 33 0.53 -5.46 -24.45
CA LEU A 33 -0.18 -6.15 -25.52
C LEU A 33 0.41 -5.84 -26.88
N LYS A 34 0.73 -4.57 -27.16
CA LYS A 34 1.35 -4.16 -28.43
C LYS A 34 2.75 -4.74 -28.63
N SER A 35 3.51 -4.89 -27.55
CA SER A 35 4.86 -5.46 -27.61
C SER A 35 4.89 -6.97 -27.85
N GLY A 36 3.78 -7.67 -27.58
CA GLY A 36 3.71 -9.15 -27.66
C GLY A 36 4.59 -9.86 -26.62
N VAL A 37 5.18 -9.13 -25.66
CA VAL A 37 6.05 -9.72 -24.64
C VAL A 37 5.19 -10.26 -23.47
N PRO A 38 5.33 -11.52 -23.05
CA PRO A 38 4.57 -12.09 -21.93
C PRO A 38 4.81 -11.31 -20.64
N GLY A 39 3.75 -11.08 -19.86
CA GLY A 39 3.80 -10.42 -18.57
C GLY A 39 2.64 -10.84 -17.70
N LEU A 40 2.77 -10.60 -16.40
CA LEU A 40 1.75 -10.90 -15.40
C LEU A 40 1.35 -9.60 -14.67
N ILE A 41 0.05 -9.47 -14.45
CA ILE A 41 -0.51 -8.43 -13.60
C ILE A 41 -1.14 -9.16 -12.42
N TYR A 42 -0.68 -8.82 -11.23
CA TYR A 42 -1.22 -9.37 -10.00
C TYR A 42 -1.98 -8.28 -9.25
N LYS A 43 -3.30 -8.46 -9.10
CA LYS A 43 -4.11 -7.61 -8.25
C LYS A 43 -4.14 -8.21 -6.86
N LEU A 44 -3.68 -7.46 -5.88
CA LEU A 44 -3.75 -7.78 -4.47
C LEU A 44 -4.81 -6.89 -3.83
N ASP A 45 -5.74 -7.53 -3.13
CA ASP A 45 -6.75 -6.89 -2.29
C ASP A 45 -6.60 -7.47 -0.88
N VAL A 46 -6.36 -6.61 0.10
CA VAL A 46 -6.11 -7.04 1.48
C VAL A 46 -7.43 -7.09 2.24
N GLU A 47 -7.94 -8.28 2.47
CA GLU A 47 -9.18 -8.45 3.24
C GLU A 47 -9.05 -7.82 4.64
N LYS A 48 -10.02 -6.97 5.02
CA LYS A 48 -10.05 -6.27 6.32
C LYS A 48 -8.74 -5.56 6.65
N ALA A 49 -8.14 -4.91 5.65
CA ALA A 49 -6.82 -4.30 5.73
C ALA A 49 -6.62 -3.42 6.96
N PHE A 50 -7.61 -2.58 7.29
CA PHE A 50 -7.59 -1.71 8.45
C PHE A 50 -7.62 -2.49 9.78
N ASP A 51 -8.40 -3.57 9.86
CA ASP A 51 -8.58 -4.35 11.11
C ASP A 51 -7.32 -5.15 11.48
N HIS A 52 -6.47 -5.44 10.48
CA HIS A 52 -5.27 -6.25 10.66
C HIS A 52 -4.00 -5.45 10.97
N VAL A 53 -4.05 -4.12 10.97
CA VAL A 53 -2.86 -3.29 11.25
C VAL A 53 -2.32 -3.57 12.65
N ASN A 54 -1.08 -4.03 12.74
CA ASN A 54 -0.37 -4.24 14.00
C ASN A 54 0.15 -2.89 14.52
N TRP A 55 -0.26 -2.51 15.74
CA TRP A 55 0.15 -1.22 16.32
C TRP A 55 1.65 -1.13 16.61
N ASN A 56 2.30 -2.23 17.02
CA ASN A 56 3.75 -2.22 17.25
C ASN A 56 4.50 -1.96 15.94
N PHE A 57 4.05 -2.58 14.85
CA PHE A 57 4.59 -2.35 13.54
C PHE A 57 4.36 -0.89 13.08
N LEU A 58 3.15 -0.38 13.26
CA LEU A 58 2.83 1.03 12.94
C LEU A 58 3.73 1.99 13.74
N MET A 59 3.91 1.78 15.06
CA MET A 59 4.78 2.62 15.89
C MET A 59 6.24 2.56 15.42
N HIS A 60 6.72 1.39 15.04
CA HIS A 60 8.05 1.22 14.47
C HIS A 60 8.19 1.99 13.14
N MET A 61 7.20 1.90 12.26
CA MET A 61 7.20 2.63 10.99
C MET A 61 7.20 4.13 11.19
N LEU A 62 6.39 4.65 12.11
CA LEU A 62 6.37 6.07 12.46
C LEU A 62 7.73 6.54 13.00
N GLU A 63 8.40 5.72 13.81
CA GLU A 63 9.75 6.00 14.30
C GLU A 63 10.76 6.06 13.17
N ARG A 64 10.78 5.06 12.30
CA ARG A 64 11.68 5.00 11.14
C ARG A 64 11.44 6.14 10.15
N SER A 65 10.21 6.63 10.09
CA SER A 65 9.82 7.79 9.27
C SER A 65 10.13 9.14 9.93
N GLY A 66 10.78 9.17 11.10
CA GLY A 66 11.25 10.38 11.76
C GLY A 66 10.19 11.12 12.60
N PHE A 67 9.06 10.50 12.90
CA PHE A 67 8.05 11.12 13.76
C PHE A 67 8.51 11.18 15.22
N TYR A 68 8.35 12.34 15.86
CA TYR A 68 8.73 12.56 17.24
C TYR A 68 8.00 11.61 18.21
N THR A 69 8.70 11.17 19.26
CA THR A 69 8.19 10.26 20.30
C THR A 69 6.85 10.71 20.88
N LYS A 70 6.72 12.01 21.21
CA LYS A 70 5.49 12.58 21.77
C LYS A 70 4.29 12.39 20.80
N TRP A 71 4.49 12.61 19.52
CA TRP A 71 3.43 12.44 18.53
C TRP A 71 3.05 10.95 18.36
N ARG A 72 4.03 10.05 18.33
CA ARG A 72 3.79 8.60 18.29
C ARG A 72 2.99 8.12 19.52
N GLN A 73 3.31 8.64 20.71
CA GLN A 73 2.56 8.34 21.94
C GLN A 73 1.11 8.82 21.85
N TRP A 74 0.86 10.00 21.28
CA TRP A 74 -0.51 10.48 21.06
C TRP A 74 -1.29 9.58 20.11
N ILE A 75 -0.69 9.15 19.01
CA ILE A 75 -1.34 8.19 18.09
C ILE A 75 -1.66 6.89 18.81
N LEU A 76 -0.70 6.33 19.54
CA LEU A 76 -0.93 5.10 20.31
C LEU A 76 -2.04 5.27 21.34
N PHE A 77 -2.08 6.40 22.03
CA PHE A 77 -3.14 6.74 22.96
C PHE A 77 -4.51 6.78 22.26
N CYS A 78 -4.61 7.48 21.14
CA CYS A 78 -5.86 7.55 20.37
C CYS A 78 -6.34 6.16 19.91
N LEU A 79 -5.42 5.27 19.52
CA LEU A 79 -5.77 3.91 19.10
C LEU A 79 -6.19 3.03 20.27
N SER A 80 -5.46 3.08 21.40
CA SER A 80 -5.65 2.18 22.54
C SER A 80 -6.83 2.54 23.45
N THR A 81 -7.32 3.78 23.39
CA THR A 81 -8.46 4.23 24.21
C THR A 81 -9.82 4.00 23.55
N VAL A 82 -9.84 3.50 22.32
CA VAL A 82 -11.10 3.18 21.64
C VAL A 82 -11.76 1.97 22.28
N HIS A 83 -13.05 2.09 22.58
CA HIS A 83 -13.89 1.00 23.05
C HIS A 83 -15.02 0.74 22.07
N PHE A 84 -15.35 -0.52 21.91
CA PHE A 84 -16.44 -0.99 21.05
C PHE A 84 -17.56 -1.59 21.91
N SER A 85 -18.76 -1.54 21.39
CA SER A 85 -19.91 -2.26 21.95
C SER A 85 -20.72 -2.90 20.83
N ILE A 86 -21.43 -3.97 21.14
CA ILE A 86 -22.33 -4.63 20.19
C ILE A 86 -23.74 -4.11 20.44
N LEU A 87 -24.42 -3.72 19.36
CA LEU A 87 -25.83 -3.36 19.43
C LEU A 87 -26.70 -4.61 19.40
N ILE A 88 -27.43 -4.88 20.48
CA ILE A 88 -28.43 -5.95 20.55
C ILE A 88 -29.80 -5.30 20.69
N ASN A 89 -30.66 -5.47 19.69
CA ASN A 89 -31.99 -4.86 19.67
C ASN A 89 -31.97 -3.33 19.90
N GLY A 90 -30.95 -2.64 19.36
CA GLY A 90 -30.79 -1.20 19.48
C GLY A 90 -30.13 -0.71 20.79
N SER A 91 -29.82 -1.62 21.73
CA SER A 91 -29.12 -1.29 22.97
C SER A 91 -27.66 -1.71 22.92
N PRO A 92 -26.70 -0.84 23.32
CA PRO A 92 -25.28 -1.20 23.38
C PRO A 92 -25.03 -2.18 24.52
N CYS A 93 -24.47 -3.33 24.18
CA CYS A 93 -24.13 -4.40 25.13
C CYS A 93 -22.65 -4.77 25.03
N GLY A 94 -22.01 -4.98 26.17
CA GLY A 94 -20.61 -5.33 26.27
C GLY A 94 -19.70 -4.20 25.77
N PHE A 95 -18.66 -3.90 26.56
CA PHE A 95 -17.63 -2.94 26.14
C PHE A 95 -16.30 -3.66 26.09
N PHE A 96 -15.59 -3.54 24.96
CA PHE A 96 -14.28 -4.16 24.77
C PHE A 96 -13.35 -3.24 24.01
N GLY A 97 -12.04 -3.33 24.30
CA GLY A 97 -11.01 -2.58 23.58
C GLY A 97 -10.46 -3.37 22.40
N SER A 98 -9.82 -2.67 21.49
CA SER A 98 -9.03 -3.29 20.43
C SER A 98 -7.56 -3.41 20.86
N THR A 99 -6.86 -4.41 20.37
CA THR A 99 -5.41 -4.60 20.55
C THR A 99 -4.64 -4.44 19.23
N ARG A 100 -5.36 -4.26 18.13
CA ARG A 100 -4.84 -4.03 16.77
C ARG A 100 -5.89 -3.36 15.91
N GLY A 101 -5.53 -2.98 14.71
CA GLY A 101 -6.42 -2.40 13.72
C GLY A 101 -6.54 -0.89 13.82
N LEU A 102 -7.03 -0.31 12.74
CA LEU A 102 -7.38 1.10 12.61
C LEU A 102 -8.89 1.22 12.47
N ARG A 103 -9.47 2.20 13.16
CA ARG A 103 -10.92 2.39 13.11
C ARG A 103 -11.36 2.92 11.74
N GLN A 104 -12.31 2.25 11.10
CA GLN A 104 -12.94 2.75 9.89
C GLN A 104 -13.79 3.99 10.23
N GLY A 105 -13.66 5.04 9.40
CA GLY A 105 -14.32 6.33 9.63
C GLY A 105 -13.54 7.32 10.50
N ASP A 106 -12.41 6.93 11.09
CA ASP A 106 -11.51 7.87 11.76
C ASP A 106 -10.67 8.65 10.73
N PRO A 107 -10.57 9.99 10.82
CA PRO A 107 -9.85 10.81 9.85
C PRO A 107 -8.35 10.48 9.73
N LEU A 108 -7.74 9.93 10.80
CA LEU A 108 -6.33 9.56 10.79
C LEU A 108 -6.07 8.16 10.23
N SER A 109 -7.06 7.28 10.30
CA SER A 109 -6.89 5.87 9.90
C SER A 109 -6.40 5.70 8.46
N PRO A 110 -6.94 6.40 7.45
CA PRO A 110 -6.43 6.30 6.08
C PRO A 110 -4.96 6.70 5.95
N LEU A 111 -4.56 7.78 6.64
CA LEU A 111 -3.18 8.27 6.60
C LEU A 111 -2.20 7.30 7.27
N LEU A 112 -2.61 6.72 8.41
CA LEU A 112 -1.81 5.72 9.11
C LEU A 112 -1.71 4.42 8.31
N PHE A 113 -2.79 4.02 7.64
CA PHE A 113 -2.80 2.86 6.77
C PHE A 113 -1.83 3.02 5.58
N VAL A 114 -1.86 4.18 4.93
CA VAL A 114 -0.93 4.48 3.82
C VAL A 114 0.53 4.36 4.27
N LEU A 115 0.88 4.80 5.49
CA LEU A 115 2.23 4.62 6.03
C LEU A 115 2.60 3.15 6.25
N VAL A 116 1.62 2.31 6.62
CA VAL A 116 1.84 0.86 6.78
C VAL A 116 2.07 0.20 5.42
N ILE A 117 1.22 0.46 4.44
CA ILE A 117 1.31 -0.17 3.12
C ILE A 117 2.51 0.32 2.31
N GLU A 118 3.00 1.54 2.59
CA GLU A 118 4.22 2.09 2.00
C GLU A 118 5.43 1.17 2.18
N THR A 119 5.48 0.42 3.28
CA THR A 119 6.55 -0.55 3.51
C THR A 119 6.58 -1.62 2.44
N LEU A 120 5.42 -2.14 2.05
CA LEU A 120 5.31 -3.13 0.99
C LEU A 120 5.75 -2.54 -0.36
N GLY A 121 5.33 -1.30 -0.67
CA GLY A 121 5.81 -0.58 -1.85
C GLY A 121 7.33 -0.48 -1.88
N ARG A 122 7.95 -0.09 -0.76
CA ARG A 122 9.42 0.02 -0.67
C ARG A 122 10.14 -1.33 -0.79
N MET A 123 9.53 -2.42 -0.33
CA MET A 123 10.09 -3.77 -0.53
C MET A 123 10.07 -4.15 -2.02
N LEU A 124 9.00 -3.80 -2.74
CA LEU A 124 8.89 -3.99 -4.18
C LEU A 124 9.90 -3.11 -4.93
N ASP A 125 10.01 -1.83 -4.59
CA ASP A 125 11.00 -0.91 -5.16
C ASP A 125 12.42 -1.44 -4.99
N LYS A 126 12.75 -1.95 -3.80
CA LYS A 126 14.05 -2.54 -3.52
C LYS A 126 14.32 -3.76 -4.41
N ALA A 127 13.32 -4.64 -4.58
CA ALA A 127 13.47 -5.81 -5.47
C ALA A 127 13.71 -5.40 -6.93
N VAL A 128 13.09 -4.29 -7.37
CA VAL A 128 13.33 -3.72 -8.71
C VAL A 128 14.72 -3.12 -8.81
N LEU A 129 15.16 -2.32 -7.83
CA LEU A 129 16.49 -1.71 -7.80
C LEU A 129 17.61 -2.75 -7.78
N GLU A 130 17.41 -3.88 -7.11
CA GLU A 130 18.33 -5.02 -7.10
C GLU A 130 18.26 -5.89 -8.37
N GLY A 131 17.43 -5.51 -9.35
CA GLY A 131 17.27 -6.25 -10.62
C GLY A 131 16.56 -7.59 -10.47
N ARG A 132 15.98 -7.87 -9.30
CA ARG A 132 15.26 -9.14 -9.02
C ARG A 132 13.83 -9.15 -9.55
N MET A 133 13.23 -7.98 -9.75
CA MET A 133 11.92 -7.81 -10.38
C MET A 133 12.02 -6.81 -11.54
N LEU A 134 11.33 -7.12 -12.63
CA LEU A 134 11.26 -6.26 -13.82
C LEU A 134 9.80 -5.91 -14.06
N GLY A 135 9.47 -4.63 -13.90
CA GLY A 135 8.18 -4.08 -14.22
C GLY A 135 7.88 -4.03 -15.72
N PHE A 136 6.73 -3.48 -16.07
CA PHE A 136 6.40 -3.19 -17.47
C PHE A 136 7.03 -1.88 -17.89
N SER A 137 7.56 -1.84 -19.11
CA SER A 137 8.06 -0.61 -19.71
C SER A 137 6.93 0.06 -20.50
N VAL A 138 6.68 1.34 -20.22
CA VAL A 138 5.64 2.14 -20.86
C VAL A 138 6.29 3.31 -21.58
N GLY A 139 5.79 3.57 -22.79
CA GLY A 139 6.20 4.71 -23.60
C GLY A 139 7.50 4.47 -24.37
N ASN A 140 7.51 5.02 -25.56
CA ASN A 140 8.69 5.15 -26.40
C ASN A 140 8.69 6.53 -27.07
N LEU A 141 8.09 7.52 -26.41
CA LEU A 141 8.11 8.90 -26.85
C LEU A 141 9.48 9.48 -26.50
N GLU A 142 10.27 9.73 -27.51
CA GLU A 142 11.59 10.39 -27.42
C GLU A 142 12.67 9.61 -26.64
N GLY A 143 12.66 8.26 -26.69
CA GLY A 143 13.74 7.45 -26.09
C GLY A 143 13.70 7.34 -24.56
N ARG A 144 12.63 7.78 -23.91
CA ARG A 144 12.41 7.62 -22.47
C ARG A 144 11.35 6.55 -22.23
N SER A 145 11.76 5.36 -21.81
CA SER A 145 10.85 4.35 -21.27
C SER A 145 10.72 4.52 -19.75
N MET A 146 9.51 4.54 -19.25
CA MET A 146 9.22 4.51 -17.83
C MET A 146 8.91 3.07 -17.42
N ALA A 147 9.61 2.54 -16.43
CA ALA A 147 9.31 1.23 -15.86
C ALA A 147 8.30 1.38 -14.74
N VAL A 148 7.21 0.62 -14.81
CA VAL A 148 6.16 0.55 -13.78
C VAL A 148 6.15 -0.87 -13.23
N SER A 149 6.46 -1.02 -11.95
CA SER A 149 6.49 -2.31 -11.25
C SER A 149 5.26 -2.53 -10.39
N HIS A 150 4.72 -1.47 -9.79
CA HIS A 150 3.51 -1.54 -8.96
C HIS A 150 2.82 -0.19 -8.85
N LEU A 151 1.53 -0.23 -8.56
CA LEU A 151 0.67 0.90 -8.27
C LEU A 151 -0.10 0.59 -6.99
N LEU A 152 -0.13 1.54 -6.06
CA LEU A 152 -0.81 1.45 -4.79
C LEU A 152 -1.98 2.43 -4.74
N PHE A 153 -3.12 1.97 -4.29
CA PHE A 153 -4.26 2.82 -3.97
C PHE A 153 -4.95 2.31 -2.70
N ALA A 154 -4.53 2.82 -1.55
CA ALA A 154 -4.91 2.33 -0.22
C ALA A 154 -4.65 0.82 -0.07
N ASP A 155 -5.69 0.01 0.07
CA ASP A 155 -5.66 -1.46 0.18
C ASP A 155 -5.55 -2.19 -1.17
N ASP A 156 -5.91 -1.53 -2.27
CA ASP A 156 -5.74 -2.06 -3.62
C ASP A 156 -4.30 -1.90 -4.11
N MET A 157 -3.74 -2.97 -4.65
CA MET A 157 -2.42 -2.97 -5.26
C MET A 157 -2.42 -3.70 -6.59
N LEU A 158 -1.79 -3.09 -7.60
CA LEU A 158 -1.46 -3.73 -8.86
C LEU A 158 0.05 -3.90 -8.96
N ILE A 159 0.49 -5.13 -9.22
CA ILE A 159 1.90 -5.46 -9.41
C ILE A 159 2.09 -5.96 -10.84
N PHE A 160 3.04 -5.36 -11.55
CA PHE A 160 3.37 -5.68 -12.93
C PHE A 160 4.74 -6.33 -12.97
N TYR A 161 4.85 -7.52 -13.55
CA TYR A 161 6.12 -8.20 -13.66
C TYR A 161 6.20 -9.13 -14.87
N LYS A 162 7.42 -9.42 -15.29
CA LYS A 162 7.69 -10.33 -16.40
C LYS A 162 7.20 -11.74 -16.03
N ALA A 163 6.63 -12.48 -16.99
CA ALA A 163 6.21 -13.85 -16.79
C ALA A 163 7.42 -14.79 -16.66
N ASP A 164 7.99 -14.83 -15.45
CA ASP A 164 9.20 -15.56 -15.08
C ASP A 164 9.00 -16.15 -13.68
N LEU A 165 9.36 -17.43 -13.52
CA LEU A 165 9.20 -18.17 -12.26
C LEU A 165 10.00 -17.55 -11.10
N ASP A 166 11.20 -17.06 -11.36
CA ASP A 166 12.04 -16.45 -10.33
C ASP A 166 11.39 -15.19 -9.77
N GLN A 167 10.76 -14.37 -10.61
CA GLN A 167 10.05 -13.16 -10.18
C GLN A 167 8.79 -13.51 -9.37
N ILE A 168 8.09 -14.59 -9.72
CA ILE A 168 6.94 -15.07 -8.94
C ILE A 168 7.38 -15.51 -7.53
N LEU A 169 8.50 -16.22 -7.42
CA LEU A 169 9.05 -16.66 -6.15
C LEU A 169 9.47 -15.47 -5.28
N ILE A 170 10.11 -14.45 -5.87
CA ILE A 170 10.48 -13.22 -5.16
C ILE A 170 9.24 -12.48 -4.66
N LEU A 171 8.22 -12.32 -5.50
CA LEU A 171 6.96 -11.72 -5.09
C LEU A 171 6.33 -12.48 -3.92
N ARG A 172 6.30 -13.81 -3.99
CA ARG A 172 5.82 -14.65 -2.89
C ARG A 172 6.61 -14.40 -1.60
N MET A 173 7.93 -14.29 -1.67
CA MET A 173 8.77 -14.00 -0.48
C MET A 173 8.50 -12.62 0.12
N ILE A 174 8.10 -11.63 -0.70
CA ILE A 174 7.77 -10.29 -0.22
C ILE A 174 6.40 -10.28 0.48
N LEU A 175 5.45 -11.13 0.03
CA LEU A 175 4.07 -11.15 0.50
C LEU A 175 3.82 -12.09 1.70
N ILE A 176 4.78 -12.91 2.11
CA ILE A 176 4.71 -13.83 3.26
C ILE A 176 5.45 -13.23 4.47
#